data_43ac74c5621d99508428565809811b4e
#
_entry.id   43ac74c5621d99508428565809811b4e
#
_cell.length_a   1.000
_cell.length_b   1.000
_cell.length_c   1.000
_cell.angle_alpha   90.00
_cell.angle_beta   90.00
_cell.angle_gamma   90.00
#
_symmetry.space_group_name_H-M   'P 1'
#
loop_
_entity.id
_entity.type
_entity.pdbx_description
1 polymer ?
#
loop_
_entity_poly.entity_id
_entity_poly.type
_entity_poly.pdbx_seq_one_letter_code
_entity_poly.pdbx_strand_id
1 'polypeptide(L)'
;MKRPVLVILGVAALAALGWLWFVTNYEQVEIEIPVGASAAARANPYLAAMRFAERLGWKASLEEQPARKRQAPERTSILMPAGRAWLTPARAQELLRDAERGAHLIVESEPERQRDPLLEALGVGRRTIKPAGGHFDVEFPGAEAPLRLGARGNQIIDPGRNPVDITIADAQGPRLVSMRRGSGRITVMASLQRFDNWHIGSDDHAELLRRVLTLEPADRLLVVRAGETPLWGWLVERALEVMIAAAILLALALWRILPRFGPILPSPEPARRQLLEHLRAAGRFRWSRGAREELLTAAREQLERHIAFAAPRLAHLPPSRRYSELSAQLGIDSEMVAGAFQAVPRNVRELVHITASLASIHAGLRGARQRSRPQRKRT
;
A
#
# COMPACT_ATOMS: atom_id res chain seq x y z
N MET A 1 10.23 -7.69 -26.08
CA MET A 1 8.88 -8.17 -25.77
C MET A 1 8.80 -9.35 -24.78
N LYS A 2 9.87 -10.09 -24.46
CA LYS A 2 9.81 -11.26 -23.54
C LYS A 2 9.84 -10.93 -22.03
N ARG A 3 10.38 -9.77 -21.62
CA ARG A 3 10.51 -9.39 -20.20
C ARG A 3 9.21 -9.05 -19.47
N PRO A 4 8.24 -8.29 -20.04
CA PRO A 4 6.97 -8.02 -19.35
C PRO A 4 6.11 -9.27 -19.17
N VAL A 5 6.18 -10.23 -20.10
CA VAL A 5 5.46 -11.50 -20.02
C VAL A 5 5.96 -12.37 -18.86
N LEU A 6 7.27 -12.41 -18.62
CA LEU A 6 7.85 -13.14 -17.48
C LEU A 6 7.46 -12.53 -16.11
N VAL A 7 7.34 -11.22 -16.04
CA VAL A 7 6.88 -10.54 -14.82
C VAL A 7 5.40 -10.83 -14.54
N ILE A 8 4.56 -10.80 -15.59
CA ILE A 8 3.14 -11.14 -15.48
C ILE A 8 2.96 -12.61 -15.06
N LEU A 9 3.71 -13.52 -15.66
CA LEU A 9 3.71 -14.93 -15.26
C LEU A 9 4.17 -15.15 -13.82
N GLY A 10 5.18 -14.44 -13.36
CA GLY A 10 5.65 -14.48 -11.98
C GLY A 10 4.60 -13.99 -10.97
N VAL A 11 3.93 -12.89 -11.28
CA VAL A 11 2.83 -12.36 -10.45
C VAL A 11 1.63 -13.31 -10.45
N ALA A 12 1.28 -13.89 -11.60
CA ALA A 12 0.20 -14.86 -11.69
C ALA A 12 0.51 -16.15 -10.91
N ALA A 13 1.75 -16.63 -10.95
CA ALA A 13 2.18 -17.80 -10.18
C ALA A 13 2.14 -17.53 -8.66
N LEU A 14 2.57 -16.35 -8.20
CA LEU A 14 2.47 -15.93 -6.81
C LEU A 14 1.01 -15.78 -6.35
N ALA A 15 0.15 -15.22 -7.19
CA ALA A 15 -1.27 -15.13 -6.90
C ALA A 15 -1.93 -16.52 -6.82
N ALA A 16 -1.56 -17.44 -7.70
CA ALA A 16 -2.05 -18.82 -7.69
C ALA A 16 -1.56 -19.60 -6.44
N LEU A 17 -0.30 -19.41 -6.04
CA LEU A 17 0.24 -20.00 -4.81
C LEU A 17 -0.42 -19.43 -3.56
N GLY A 18 -0.64 -18.11 -3.52
CA GLY A 18 -1.38 -17.45 -2.44
C GLY A 18 -2.83 -17.93 -2.36
N TRP A 19 -3.48 -18.09 -3.49
CA TRP A 19 -4.83 -18.65 -3.57
C TRP A 19 -4.89 -20.11 -3.12
N LEU A 20 -3.95 -20.92 -3.57
CA LEU A 20 -3.85 -22.34 -3.16
C LEU A 20 -3.61 -22.45 -1.65
N TRP A 21 -2.69 -21.65 -1.11
CA TRP A 21 -2.45 -21.58 0.33
C TRP A 21 -3.71 -21.13 1.10
N PHE A 22 -4.41 -20.12 0.59
CA PHE A 22 -5.67 -19.65 1.18
C PHE A 22 -6.71 -20.76 1.23
N VAL A 23 -6.98 -21.43 0.10
CA VAL A 23 -7.98 -22.51 0.01
C VAL A 23 -7.60 -23.72 0.87
N THR A 24 -6.29 -24.04 1.01
CA THR A 24 -5.85 -25.17 1.83
C THR A 24 -5.81 -24.88 3.34
N ASN A 25 -5.68 -23.60 3.71
CA ASN A 25 -5.59 -23.22 5.14
C ASN A 25 -6.86 -22.57 5.69
N TYR A 26 -7.79 -22.20 4.84
CA TYR A 26 -9.08 -21.65 5.25
C TYR A 26 -10.21 -22.59 4.82
N GLU A 27 -10.79 -23.25 5.78
CA GLU A 27 -12.00 -24.02 5.61
C GLU A 27 -13.18 -23.04 5.60
N GLN A 28 -13.97 -23.04 4.52
CA GLN A 28 -15.26 -22.33 4.52
C GLN A 28 -16.19 -23.06 5.47
N VAL A 29 -16.28 -22.56 6.69
CA VAL A 29 -17.34 -22.99 7.59
C VAL A 29 -18.61 -22.27 7.14
N GLU A 30 -19.55 -22.98 6.55
CA GLU A 30 -20.91 -22.48 6.34
C GLU A 30 -21.50 -22.20 7.74
N ILE A 31 -21.42 -20.94 8.15
CA ILE A 31 -22.18 -20.47 9.30
C ILE A 31 -23.59 -20.24 8.77
N GLU A 32 -24.50 -21.17 9.02
CA GLU A 32 -25.92 -20.93 8.88
C GLU A 32 -26.30 -19.73 9.76
N ILE A 33 -26.37 -18.54 9.18
CA ILE A 33 -26.90 -17.37 9.87
C ILE A 33 -28.43 -17.55 9.81
N PRO A 34 -29.08 -17.92 10.91
CA PRO A 34 -30.53 -18.10 10.91
C PRO A 34 -31.20 -16.78 10.49
N VAL A 35 -32.00 -16.85 9.45
CA VAL A 35 -32.81 -15.72 8.96
C VAL A 35 -33.71 -15.28 10.09
N GLY A 36 -33.43 -14.14 10.72
CA GLY A 36 -34.28 -13.63 11.81
C GLY A 36 -33.58 -12.99 13.01
N ALA A 37 -32.23 -13.01 13.07
CA ALA A 37 -31.54 -12.31 14.16
C ALA A 37 -31.75 -10.80 14.07
N SER A 38 -32.22 -10.18 15.15
CA SER A 38 -32.36 -8.73 15.24
C SER A 38 -31.02 -8.02 15.06
N ALA A 39 -31.01 -6.75 14.64
CA ALA A 39 -29.80 -5.96 14.53
C ALA A 39 -29.02 -5.93 15.87
N ALA A 40 -29.72 -5.87 17.00
CA ALA A 40 -29.14 -5.91 18.33
C ALA A 40 -28.45 -7.25 18.63
N ALA A 41 -29.06 -8.38 18.22
CA ALA A 41 -28.46 -9.70 18.41
C ALA A 41 -27.22 -9.92 17.51
N ARG A 42 -27.21 -9.33 16.32
CA ARG A 42 -26.02 -9.34 15.45
C ARG A 42 -24.87 -8.49 16.00
N ALA A 43 -25.21 -7.34 16.63
CA ALA A 43 -24.23 -6.45 17.22
C ALA A 43 -23.68 -6.97 18.55
N ASN A 44 -24.41 -7.83 19.28
CA ASN A 44 -24.01 -8.37 20.56
C ASN A 44 -24.22 -9.89 20.61
N PRO A 45 -23.17 -10.70 20.47
CA PRO A 45 -23.26 -12.17 20.53
C PRO A 45 -23.84 -12.72 21.84
N TYR A 46 -23.73 -12.01 22.94
CA TYR A 46 -24.18 -12.40 24.29
C TYR A 46 -25.48 -11.70 24.72
N LEU A 47 -26.25 -11.14 23.79
CA LEU A 47 -27.51 -10.45 24.10
C LEU A 47 -28.50 -11.37 24.81
N ALA A 48 -28.58 -12.64 24.40
CA ALA A 48 -29.46 -13.62 25.03
C ALA A 48 -29.05 -13.93 26.48
N ALA A 49 -27.75 -14.07 26.75
CA ALA A 49 -27.22 -14.22 28.10
C ALA A 49 -27.53 -13.02 28.99
N MET A 50 -27.40 -11.79 28.44
CA MET A 50 -27.75 -10.57 29.17
C MET A 50 -29.24 -10.53 29.50
N ARG A 51 -30.12 -10.79 28.54
CA ARG A 51 -31.58 -10.84 28.76
C ARG A 51 -31.96 -11.95 29.74
N PHE A 52 -31.26 -13.07 29.70
CA PHE A 52 -31.46 -14.14 30.68
C PHE A 52 -31.09 -13.68 32.10
N ALA A 53 -29.95 -13.01 32.28
CA ALA A 53 -29.56 -12.43 33.56
C ALA A 53 -30.57 -11.37 34.05
N GLU A 54 -31.09 -10.51 33.14
CA GLU A 54 -32.13 -9.53 33.47
C GLU A 54 -33.43 -10.21 33.98
N ARG A 55 -33.83 -11.34 33.39
CA ARG A 55 -34.97 -12.13 33.89
C ARG A 55 -34.72 -12.74 35.26
N LEU A 56 -33.47 -12.95 35.64
CA LEU A 56 -33.08 -13.39 37.01
C LEU A 56 -33.01 -12.19 37.98
N GLY A 57 -33.32 -10.98 37.55
CA GLY A 57 -33.32 -9.77 38.38
C GLY A 57 -32.00 -9.03 38.40
N TRP A 58 -31.04 -9.38 37.51
CA TRP A 58 -29.74 -8.76 37.45
C TRP A 58 -29.80 -7.53 36.53
N LYS A 59 -28.85 -6.60 36.72
CA LYS A 59 -28.62 -5.48 35.78
C LYS A 59 -27.53 -5.86 34.80
N ALA A 60 -27.88 -6.07 33.54
CA ALA A 60 -26.92 -6.43 32.51
C ALA A 60 -26.50 -5.20 31.67
N SER A 61 -25.21 -5.09 31.39
CA SER A 61 -24.66 -4.03 30.52
C SER A 61 -23.54 -4.58 29.63
N LEU A 62 -23.40 -3.99 28.41
CA LEU A 62 -22.34 -4.28 27.47
C LEU A 62 -21.33 -3.11 27.51
N GLU A 63 -20.06 -3.41 27.70
CA GLU A 63 -18.99 -2.42 27.60
C GLU A 63 -18.00 -2.82 26.51
N GLU A 64 -17.60 -1.85 25.67
CA GLU A 64 -16.64 -2.11 24.57
C GLU A 64 -15.21 -2.32 25.07
N GLN A 65 -14.87 -1.73 26.19
CA GLN A 65 -13.64 -2.00 26.99
C GLN A 65 -13.93 -1.52 28.42
N PRO A 66 -13.54 -2.24 29.45
CA PRO A 66 -13.69 -1.72 30.81
C PRO A 66 -12.97 -0.38 30.87
N ALA A 67 -13.72 0.69 31.15
CA ALA A 67 -13.17 2.05 31.15
C ALA A 67 -11.90 2.11 31.98
N ARG A 68 -10.86 2.73 31.45
CA ARG A 68 -9.47 2.80 32.00
C ARG A 68 -9.37 3.19 33.49
N LYS A 69 -10.45 3.62 34.14
CA LYS A 69 -10.45 4.18 35.48
C LYS A 69 -11.64 3.75 36.38
N ARG A 70 -12.47 2.81 35.93
CA ARG A 70 -13.59 2.37 36.75
C ARG A 70 -13.23 1.08 37.45
N GLN A 71 -13.12 1.12 38.76
CA GLN A 71 -13.11 -0.08 39.58
C GLN A 71 -14.42 -0.82 39.34
N ALA A 72 -14.37 -2.13 39.11
CA ALA A 72 -15.60 -2.89 39.03
C ALA A 72 -16.38 -2.68 40.34
N PRO A 73 -17.67 -2.36 40.29
CA PRO A 73 -18.45 -2.29 41.50
C PRO A 73 -18.40 -3.62 42.23
N GLU A 74 -18.36 -3.57 43.55
CA GLU A 74 -18.57 -4.76 44.35
C GLU A 74 -19.84 -5.49 43.89
N ARG A 75 -19.85 -6.84 43.94
CA ARG A 75 -20.98 -7.65 43.50
C ARG A 75 -21.27 -7.60 41.99
N THR A 76 -20.24 -7.52 41.18
CA THR A 76 -20.37 -7.56 39.72
C THR A 76 -19.74 -8.83 39.15
N SER A 77 -20.50 -9.54 38.32
CA SER A 77 -19.96 -10.59 37.45
C SER A 77 -19.52 -9.98 36.11
N ILE A 78 -18.28 -10.25 35.70
CA ILE A 78 -17.71 -9.73 34.46
C ILE A 78 -17.50 -10.90 33.51
N LEU A 79 -18.26 -10.92 32.41
CA LEU A 79 -18.13 -11.92 31.36
C LEU A 79 -17.15 -11.39 30.29
N MET A 80 -16.03 -12.08 30.14
CA MET A 80 -14.94 -11.68 29.24
C MET A 80 -14.70 -12.74 28.16
N PRO A 81 -15.25 -12.58 26.96
CA PRO A 81 -14.98 -13.46 25.84
C PRO A 81 -13.50 -13.42 25.40
N ALA A 82 -13.08 -14.39 24.59
CA ALA A 82 -11.80 -14.38 23.91
C ALA A 82 -11.67 -13.16 22.95
N GLY A 83 -10.47 -12.87 22.49
CA GLY A 83 -10.19 -11.68 21.68
C GLY A 83 -9.75 -10.48 22.51
N ARG A 84 -9.00 -10.72 23.57
CA ARG A 84 -8.51 -9.69 24.51
C ARG A 84 -7.09 -9.20 24.18
N ALA A 85 -6.73 -9.08 22.91
CA ALA A 85 -5.41 -8.56 22.49
C ALA A 85 -5.11 -7.14 23.04
N TRP A 86 -6.15 -6.37 23.39
CA TRP A 86 -6.05 -5.06 24.02
C TRP A 86 -5.66 -5.12 25.50
N LEU A 87 -5.74 -6.29 26.14
CA LEU A 87 -5.48 -6.44 27.58
C LEU A 87 -3.97 -6.33 27.85
N THR A 88 -3.58 -5.30 28.56
CA THR A 88 -2.20 -5.13 29.02
C THR A 88 -1.96 -5.87 30.34
N PRO A 89 -0.70 -6.24 30.67
CA PRO A 89 -0.39 -6.86 31.97
C PRO A 89 -0.83 -6.01 33.17
N ALA A 90 -0.71 -4.69 33.08
CA ALA A 90 -1.16 -3.76 34.12
C ALA A 90 -2.68 -3.86 34.34
N ARG A 91 -3.46 -3.91 33.22
CA ARG A 91 -4.91 -4.04 33.29
C ARG A 91 -5.35 -5.43 33.78
N ALA A 92 -4.63 -6.48 33.39
CA ALA A 92 -4.87 -7.82 33.96
C ALA A 92 -4.72 -7.83 35.51
N GLN A 93 -3.69 -7.18 36.03
CA GLN A 93 -3.49 -7.04 37.45
C GLN A 93 -4.61 -6.23 38.15
N GLU A 94 -5.16 -5.22 37.51
CA GLU A 94 -6.31 -4.45 38.01
C GLU A 94 -7.56 -5.34 38.10
N LEU A 95 -7.86 -6.14 37.05
CA LEU A 95 -8.96 -7.09 37.09
C LEU A 95 -8.81 -8.14 38.17
N LEU A 96 -7.60 -8.65 38.39
CA LEU A 96 -7.33 -9.59 39.51
C LEU A 96 -7.58 -8.92 40.86
N ARG A 97 -7.22 -7.65 41.03
CA ARG A 97 -7.55 -6.88 42.23
C ARG A 97 -9.05 -6.64 42.41
N ASP A 98 -9.80 -6.49 41.29
CA ASP A 98 -11.25 -6.39 41.32
C ASP A 98 -11.85 -7.71 41.82
N ALA A 99 -11.34 -8.86 41.34
CA ALA A 99 -11.74 -10.16 41.88
C ALA A 99 -11.42 -10.28 43.38
N GLU A 100 -10.23 -9.86 43.80
CA GLU A 100 -9.86 -9.86 45.22
C GLU A 100 -10.82 -9.03 46.11
N ARG A 101 -11.46 -8.01 45.56
CA ARG A 101 -12.43 -7.15 46.25
C ARG A 101 -13.89 -7.62 46.15
N GLY A 102 -14.16 -8.74 45.48
CA GLY A 102 -15.48 -9.34 45.45
C GLY A 102 -16.14 -9.40 44.08
N ALA A 103 -15.45 -9.03 43.02
CA ALA A 103 -15.95 -9.25 41.67
C ALA A 103 -15.81 -10.72 41.23
N HIS A 104 -16.72 -11.20 40.39
CA HIS A 104 -16.61 -12.51 39.75
C HIS A 104 -16.18 -12.33 38.28
N LEU A 105 -14.94 -12.73 37.96
CA LEU A 105 -14.44 -12.76 36.61
C LEU A 105 -14.77 -14.08 35.92
N ILE A 106 -15.55 -14.06 34.85
CA ILE A 106 -15.88 -15.22 34.01
C ILE A 106 -15.17 -15.03 32.68
N VAL A 107 -14.11 -15.80 32.46
CA VAL A 107 -13.13 -15.54 31.40
C VAL A 107 -13.09 -16.72 30.44
N GLU A 108 -13.24 -16.46 29.14
CA GLU A 108 -12.94 -17.45 28.11
C GLU A 108 -11.41 -17.55 27.91
N SER A 109 -10.88 -18.74 27.73
CA SER A 109 -9.46 -18.90 27.42
C SER A 109 -9.14 -18.41 26.01
N GLU A 110 -8.08 -17.62 25.86
CA GLU A 110 -7.54 -17.27 24.52
C GLU A 110 -6.95 -18.51 23.85
N PRO A 111 -6.89 -18.57 22.52
CA PRO A 111 -6.17 -19.61 21.82
C PRO A 111 -4.74 -19.80 22.36
N GLU A 112 -4.26 -21.04 22.45
CA GLU A 112 -2.99 -21.39 23.06
C GLU A 112 -1.80 -20.56 22.55
N ARG A 113 -1.82 -20.21 21.27
CA ARG A 113 -0.76 -19.41 20.62
C ARG A 113 -0.88 -17.91 20.85
N GLN A 114 -2.02 -17.44 21.36
CA GLN A 114 -2.22 -16.02 21.69
C GLN A 114 -1.79 -15.74 23.12
N ARG A 115 -1.12 -14.60 23.30
CA ARG A 115 -0.74 -14.16 24.63
C ARG A 115 -1.98 -13.75 25.42
N ASP A 116 -2.10 -14.23 26.65
CA ASP A 116 -3.19 -13.89 27.56
C ASP A 116 -2.61 -13.40 28.90
N PRO A 117 -2.42 -12.08 29.06
CA PRO A 117 -1.83 -11.52 30.28
C PRO A 117 -2.60 -11.87 31.56
N LEU A 118 -3.90 -12.14 31.46
CA LEU A 118 -4.73 -12.49 32.63
C LEU A 118 -4.45 -13.92 33.06
N LEU A 119 -4.48 -14.88 32.14
CA LEU A 119 -4.17 -16.27 32.44
C LEU A 119 -2.70 -16.47 32.81
N GLU A 120 -1.78 -15.72 32.17
CA GLU A 120 -0.36 -15.69 32.55
C GLU A 120 -0.17 -15.24 34.02
N ALA A 121 -0.84 -14.15 34.41
CA ALA A 121 -0.79 -13.61 35.75
C ALA A 121 -1.44 -14.57 36.81
N LEU A 122 -2.41 -15.39 36.38
CA LEU A 122 -3.03 -16.44 37.21
C LEU A 122 -2.19 -17.70 37.26
N GLY A 123 -1.25 -17.90 36.35
CA GLY A 123 -0.54 -19.18 36.24
C GLY A 123 -1.43 -20.32 35.73
N VAL A 124 -2.48 -20.00 34.96
CA VAL A 124 -3.40 -20.96 34.34
C VAL A 124 -2.92 -21.28 32.93
N GLY A 125 -2.61 -22.57 32.73
CA GLY A 125 -2.24 -23.08 31.41
C GLY A 125 -3.45 -23.43 30.57
N ARG A 126 -3.21 -23.61 29.28
CA ARG A 126 -4.20 -24.08 28.30
C ARG A 126 -3.55 -24.91 27.23
N ARG A 127 -4.29 -25.85 26.66
CA ARG A 127 -3.80 -26.69 25.55
C ARG A 127 -4.89 -26.91 24.54
N THR A 128 -4.52 -26.78 23.27
CA THR A 128 -5.41 -27.02 22.14
C THR A 128 -5.61 -28.53 21.93
N ILE A 129 -6.84 -28.93 21.72
CA ILE A 129 -7.25 -30.29 21.43
C ILE A 129 -8.13 -30.34 20.17
N LYS A 130 -8.30 -31.53 19.60
CA LYS A 130 -9.31 -31.71 18.56
C LYS A 130 -10.71 -31.57 19.16
N PRO A 131 -11.63 -30.78 18.57
CA PRO A 131 -12.98 -30.68 19.06
C PRO A 131 -13.63 -32.08 19.11
N ALA A 132 -14.11 -32.48 20.26
CA ALA A 132 -14.99 -33.64 20.37
C ALA A 132 -16.41 -33.13 20.07
N GLY A 133 -17.04 -33.64 19.03
CA GLY A 133 -18.45 -33.40 18.82
C GLY A 133 -19.31 -34.11 19.87
N GLY A 134 -20.59 -33.74 19.93
CA GLY A 134 -21.54 -34.39 20.81
C GLY A 134 -21.80 -33.66 22.12
N HIS A 135 -22.26 -34.37 23.11
CA HIS A 135 -22.66 -33.86 24.43
C HIS A 135 -21.95 -34.66 25.53
N PHE A 136 -21.84 -34.07 26.67
CA PHE A 136 -21.33 -34.76 27.88
C PHE A 136 -22.12 -34.28 29.09
N ASP A 137 -22.33 -35.17 30.04
CA ASP A 137 -23.03 -34.90 31.27
C ASP A 137 -22.02 -34.56 32.36
N VAL A 138 -22.33 -33.53 33.15
CA VAL A 138 -21.46 -33.08 34.24
C VAL A 138 -22.24 -32.88 35.51
N GLU A 139 -21.63 -33.28 36.61
CA GLU A 139 -22.12 -32.93 37.92
C GLU A 139 -21.64 -31.52 38.28
N PHE A 140 -22.59 -30.63 38.56
CA PHE A 140 -22.29 -29.30 39.06
C PHE A 140 -22.64 -29.22 40.56
N PRO A 141 -21.78 -28.67 41.43
CA PRO A 141 -22.10 -28.55 42.84
C PRO A 141 -23.45 -27.87 43.09
N GLY A 142 -24.31 -28.55 43.85
CA GLY A 142 -25.67 -28.09 44.16
C GLY A 142 -26.69 -28.28 43.02
N ALA A 143 -26.36 -29.06 41.99
CA ALA A 143 -27.33 -29.49 40.99
C ALA A 143 -28.10 -30.75 41.51
N GLU A 144 -29.42 -30.80 41.22
CA GLU A 144 -30.24 -31.99 41.57
C GLU A 144 -30.00 -33.14 40.57
N ALA A 145 -29.57 -32.82 39.37
CA ALA A 145 -29.28 -33.75 38.29
C ALA A 145 -28.03 -33.27 37.49
N PRO A 146 -27.31 -34.21 36.82
CA PRO A 146 -26.23 -33.84 35.91
C PRO A 146 -26.71 -32.88 34.83
N LEU A 147 -25.89 -31.88 34.46
CA LEU A 147 -26.15 -30.96 33.37
C LEU A 147 -25.63 -31.57 32.10
N ARG A 148 -26.44 -31.59 31.04
CA ARG A 148 -26.04 -31.97 29.71
C ARG A 148 -25.48 -30.77 28.96
N LEU A 149 -24.25 -30.86 28.52
CA LEU A 149 -23.54 -29.77 27.88
C LEU A 149 -23.01 -30.19 26.50
N GLY A 150 -23.14 -29.32 25.52
CA GLY A 150 -22.50 -29.52 24.22
C GLY A 150 -20.95 -29.47 24.34
N ALA A 151 -20.27 -30.39 23.68
CA ALA A 151 -18.80 -30.43 23.62
C ALA A 151 -18.28 -29.31 22.69
N ARG A 152 -18.21 -28.09 23.21
CA ARG A 152 -17.79 -26.90 22.44
C ARG A 152 -16.45 -26.38 22.92
N GLY A 153 -15.73 -25.79 21.95
CA GLY A 153 -14.37 -25.30 22.17
C GLY A 153 -13.31 -26.38 21.95
N ASN A 154 -12.15 -25.95 21.55
CA ASN A 154 -11.02 -26.81 21.20
C ASN A 154 -9.88 -26.72 22.23
N GLN A 155 -10.18 -26.30 23.44
CA GLN A 155 -9.18 -26.12 24.47
C GLN A 155 -9.55 -26.86 25.75
N ILE A 156 -8.53 -27.26 26.51
CA ILE A 156 -8.61 -27.67 27.89
C ILE A 156 -7.81 -26.71 28.76
N ILE A 157 -8.22 -26.58 30.01
CA ILE A 157 -7.66 -25.63 30.96
C ILE A 157 -6.82 -26.42 31.99
N ASP A 158 -5.58 -25.97 32.15
CA ASP A 158 -4.72 -26.46 33.21
C ASP A 158 -4.69 -25.42 34.34
N PRO A 159 -5.30 -25.68 35.48
CA PRO A 159 -5.33 -24.73 36.60
C PRO A 159 -3.95 -24.47 37.23
N GLY A 160 -2.92 -25.19 36.84
CA GLY A 160 -1.59 -25.09 37.44
C GLY A 160 -1.58 -25.41 38.93
N ARG A 161 -1.02 -24.50 39.73
CA ARG A 161 -0.96 -24.65 41.21
C ARG A 161 -2.10 -23.95 41.95
N ASN A 162 -3.10 -23.42 41.24
CA ASN A 162 -4.18 -22.69 41.88
C ASN A 162 -5.12 -23.66 42.62
N PRO A 163 -5.59 -23.31 43.83
CA PRO A 163 -6.65 -24.04 44.50
C PRO A 163 -7.96 -23.89 43.73
N VAL A 164 -8.46 -24.97 43.14
CA VAL A 164 -9.72 -24.98 42.38
C VAL A 164 -10.84 -25.53 43.22
N ASP A 165 -11.94 -24.81 43.31
CA ASP A 165 -13.14 -25.24 44.05
C ASP A 165 -14.07 -26.07 43.15
N ILE A 166 -14.16 -25.72 41.85
CA ILE A 166 -15.07 -26.34 40.90
C ILE A 166 -14.32 -26.63 39.61
N THR A 167 -14.43 -27.87 39.15
CA THR A 167 -13.90 -28.30 37.85
C THR A 167 -15.03 -28.98 37.07
N ILE A 168 -15.25 -28.55 35.84
CA ILE A 168 -16.08 -29.25 34.86
C ILE A 168 -15.14 -29.80 33.81
N ALA A 169 -15.19 -31.10 33.61
CA ALA A 169 -14.32 -31.78 32.64
C ALA A 169 -15.14 -32.70 31.74
N ASP A 170 -14.70 -32.86 30.48
CA ASP A 170 -15.12 -33.95 29.62
C ASP A 170 -14.03 -35.04 29.58
N ALA A 171 -14.20 -36.02 28.69
CA ALA A 171 -13.24 -37.12 28.54
C ALA A 171 -11.84 -36.67 28.11
N GLN A 172 -11.68 -35.44 27.61
CA GLN A 172 -10.40 -34.89 27.15
C GLN A 172 -9.72 -34.02 28.21
N GLY A 173 -10.46 -33.55 29.21
CA GLY A 173 -9.91 -32.76 30.31
C GLY A 173 -10.80 -31.59 30.75
N PRO A 174 -10.28 -30.74 31.66
CA PRO A 174 -11.04 -29.64 32.24
C PRO A 174 -11.48 -28.60 31.17
N ARG A 175 -12.77 -28.28 31.20
CA ARG A 175 -13.42 -27.27 30.32
C ARG A 175 -13.83 -26.02 31.06
N LEU A 176 -14.00 -26.11 32.37
CA LEU A 176 -14.24 -25.00 33.26
C LEU A 176 -13.50 -25.26 34.54
N VAL A 177 -12.80 -24.26 35.05
CA VAL A 177 -12.22 -24.25 36.38
C VAL A 177 -12.63 -22.97 37.09
N SER A 178 -13.02 -23.06 38.35
CA SER A 178 -13.39 -21.93 39.15
C SER A 178 -12.62 -21.94 40.46
N MET A 179 -12.10 -20.79 40.85
CA MET A 179 -11.25 -20.62 42.02
C MET A 179 -11.60 -19.33 42.78
N ARG A 180 -11.52 -19.36 44.08
CA ARG A 180 -11.67 -18.16 44.91
C ARG A 180 -10.42 -17.30 44.84
N ARG A 181 -10.63 -15.99 44.82
CA ARG A 181 -9.56 -15.02 44.85
C ARG A 181 -9.95 -13.84 45.77
N GLY A 182 -9.38 -13.80 46.96
CA GLY A 182 -9.81 -12.84 47.98
C GLY A 182 -11.28 -12.99 48.34
N SER A 183 -12.08 -11.92 48.22
CA SER A 183 -13.51 -11.91 48.50
C SER A 183 -14.37 -12.31 47.29
N GLY A 184 -13.79 -12.48 46.10
CA GLY A 184 -14.52 -12.83 44.90
C GLY A 184 -13.98 -14.13 44.25
N ARG A 185 -14.19 -14.24 42.93
CA ARG A 185 -14.01 -15.49 42.20
C ARG A 185 -13.49 -15.27 40.80
N ILE A 186 -12.75 -16.23 40.29
CA ILE A 186 -12.34 -16.29 38.89
C ILE A 186 -12.78 -17.65 38.33
N THR A 187 -13.57 -17.61 37.29
CA THR A 187 -14.01 -18.80 36.54
C THR A 187 -13.42 -18.74 35.14
N VAL A 188 -12.54 -19.64 34.78
CA VAL A 188 -11.95 -19.78 33.45
C VAL A 188 -12.70 -20.86 32.70
N MET A 189 -13.15 -20.55 31.47
CA MET A 189 -13.89 -21.46 30.62
C MET A 189 -13.14 -21.67 29.30
N ALA A 190 -13.13 -22.87 28.79
CA ALA A 190 -12.55 -23.19 27.48
C ALA A 190 -13.29 -22.51 26.34
N SER A 191 -14.60 -22.27 26.49
CA SER A 191 -15.40 -21.50 25.53
C SER A 191 -16.64 -20.92 26.19
N LEU A 192 -16.92 -19.64 25.89
CA LEU A 192 -18.17 -18.96 26.26
C LEU A 192 -19.25 -19.06 25.17
N GLN A 193 -18.99 -19.73 24.04
CA GLN A 193 -19.97 -19.93 22.97
C GLN A 193 -21.29 -20.57 23.47
N ARG A 194 -21.24 -21.34 24.56
CA ARG A 194 -22.45 -21.90 25.16
C ARG A 194 -23.46 -20.84 25.59
N PHE A 195 -22.99 -19.63 25.84
CA PHE A 195 -23.80 -18.51 26.33
C PHE A 195 -24.12 -17.50 25.24
N ASP A 196 -23.70 -17.75 24.00
CA ASP A 196 -24.04 -16.87 22.90
C ASP A 196 -25.53 -16.96 22.49
N ASN A 197 -25.96 -16.09 21.61
CA ASN A 197 -27.35 -16.00 21.16
C ASN A 197 -27.87 -17.28 20.49
N TRP A 198 -27.00 -18.13 19.97
CA TRP A 198 -27.35 -19.32 19.20
C TRP A 198 -27.36 -20.60 20.04
N HIS A 199 -26.62 -20.59 21.13
CA HIS A 199 -26.37 -21.82 21.87
C HIS A 199 -26.91 -21.82 23.31
N ILE A 200 -27.26 -20.65 23.86
CA ILE A 200 -27.74 -20.56 25.23
C ILE A 200 -29.05 -21.34 25.47
N GLY A 201 -29.87 -21.48 24.41
CA GLY A 201 -31.12 -22.23 24.47
C GLY A 201 -30.95 -23.73 24.17
N SER A 202 -29.74 -24.19 23.87
CA SER A 202 -29.45 -25.61 23.63
C SER A 202 -29.00 -26.29 24.91
N ASP A 203 -29.34 -27.59 25.07
CA ASP A 203 -28.98 -28.38 26.25
C ASP A 203 -29.25 -27.60 27.56
N ASP A 204 -28.41 -27.81 28.59
CA ASP A 204 -28.51 -27.11 29.87
C ASP A 204 -27.58 -25.89 29.97
N HIS A 205 -27.27 -25.24 28.83
CA HIS A 205 -26.35 -24.09 28.80
C HIS A 205 -26.86 -22.88 29.60
N ALA A 206 -28.16 -22.60 29.55
CA ALA A 206 -28.77 -21.51 30.33
C ALA A 206 -28.68 -21.82 31.86
N GLU A 207 -28.92 -23.09 32.25
CA GLU A 207 -28.77 -23.52 33.65
C GLU A 207 -27.32 -23.44 34.10
N LEU A 208 -26.34 -23.84 33.26
CA LEU A 208 -24.94 -23.65 33.54
C LEU A 208 -24.61 -22.17 33.76
N LEU A 209 -25.11 -21.27 32.91
CA LEU A 209 -24.90 -19.82 33.08
C LEU A 209 -25.49 -19.34 34.42
N ARG A 210 -26.73 -19.74 34.73
CA ARG A 210 -27.36 -19.40 36.02
C ARG A 210 -26.51 -19.82 37.20
N ARG A 211 -25.99 -21.04 37.18
CA ARG A 211 -25.16 -21.59 38.27
C ARG A 211 -23.83 -20.86 38.36
N VAL A 212 -23.18 -20.59 37.22
CA VAL A 212 -21.91 -19.85 37.21
C VAL A 212 -22.13 -18.43 37.75
N LEU A 213 -23.19 -17.74 37.33
CA LEU A 213 -23.50 -16.40 37.85
C LEU A 213 -23.78 -16.40 39.37
N THR A 214 -24.44 -17.42 39.90
CA THR A 214 -24.79 -17.51 41.31
C THR A 214 -23.69 -18.06 42.22
N LEU A 215 -22.50 -18.38 41.70
CA LEU A 215 -21.34 -18.78 42.51
C LEU A 215 -20.86 -17.69 43.46
N GLU A 216 -21.09 -16.44 43.09
CA GLU A 216 -20.80 -15.29 43.93
C GLU A 216 -22.03 -14.39 44.04
N PRO A 217 -22.25 -13.72 45.18
CA PRO A 217 -23.40 -12.84 45.38
C PRO A 217 -23.19 -11.57 44.56
N ALA A 218 -23.74 -11.57 43.34
CA ALA A 218 -23.70 -10.43 42.43
C ALA A 218 -25.13 -10.05 41.97
N ASP A 219 -25.32 -8.80 41.63
CA ASP A 219 -26.58 -8.25 41.12
C ASP A 219 -26.40 -7.60 39.75
N ARG A 220 -25.17 -7.61 39.22
CA ARG A 220 -24.81 -7.01 37.93
C ARG A 220 -24.02 -7.99 37.09
N LEU A 221 -24.37 -8.01 35.79
CA LEU A 221 -23.60 -8.69 34.75
C LEU A 221 -23.03 -7.64 33.81
N LEU A 222 -21.72 -7.55 33.75
CA LEU A 222 -20.99 -6.77 32.78
C LEU A 222 -20.45 -7.70 31.70
N VAL A 223 -20.89 -7.56 30.46
CA VAL A 223 -20.33 -8.28 29.33
C VAL A 223 -19.32 -7.37 28.64
N VAL A 224 -18.08 -7.82 28.57
CA VAL A 224 -17.03 -7.10 27.87
C VAL A 224 -17.05 -7.53 26.41
N ARG A 225 -17.16 -6.58 25.49
CA ARG A 225 -17.08 -6.88 24.05
C ARG A 225 -15.67 -7.36 23.72
N ALA A 226 -15.59 -8.48 23.00
CA ALA A 226 -14.34 -8.89 22.39
C ALA A 226 -13.82 -7.73 21.52
N GLY A 227 -12.61 -7.28 21.77
CA GLY A 227 -12.01 -6.25 20.93
C GLY A 227 -11.81 -6.79 19.53
N GLU A 228 -12.23 -6.04 18.52
CA GLU A 228 -11.82 -6.35 17.16
C GLU A 228 -10.29 -6.20 17.11
N THR A 229 -9.57 -7.28 16.86
CA THR A 229 -8.15 -7.18 16.56
C THR A 229 -8.02 -6.38 15.27
N PRO A 230 -7.39 -5.20 15.30
CA PRO A 230 -7.23 -4.44 14.08
C PRO A 230 -6.52 -5.33 13.05
N LEU A 231 -6.93 -5.25 11.79
CA LEU A 231 -6.39 -6.06 10.69
C LEU A 231 -4.85 -6.14 10.73
N TRP A 232 -4.22 -5.02 11.11
CA TRP A 232 -2.77 -4.94 11.26
C TRP A 232 -2.23 -5.85 12.37
N GLY A 233 -2.87 -5.87 13.52
CA GLY A 233 -2.48 -6.78 14.62
C GLY A 233 -2.63 -8.25 14.23
N TRP A 234 -3.74 -8.59 13.60
CA TRP A 234 -3.99 -9.93 13.06
C TRP A 234 -2.95 -10.34 12.02
N LEU A 235 -2.60 -9.40 11.12
CA LEU A 235 -1.60 -9.62 10.07
C LEU A 235 -0.21 -9.90 10.67
N VAL A 236 0.20 -9.10 11.68
CA VAL A 236 1.48 -9.26 12.35
C VAL A 236 1.54 -10.58 13.15
N GLU A 237 0.45 -10.96 13.82
CA GLU A 237 0.43 -12.20 14.61
C GLU A 237 0.35 -13.48 13.77
N ARG A 238 -0.37 -13.43 12.65
CA ARG A 238 -0.70 -14.62 11.83
C ARG A 238 0.05 -14.73 10.53
N ALA A 239 0.54 -13.63 9.99
CA ALA A 239 1.09 -13.54 8.64
C ALA A 239 2.40 -12.75 8.59
N LEU A 240 3.14 -12.67 9.70
CA LEU A 240 4.41 -11.93 9.76
C LEU A 240 5.40 -12.39 8.68
N GLU A 241 5.50 -13.70 8.46
CA GLU A 241 6.37 -14.29 7.44
C GLU A 241 5.98 -13.86 6.04
N VAL A 242 4.66 -13.83 5.76
CA VAL A 242 4.11 -13.36 4.48
C VAL A 242 4.36 -11.88 4.30
N MET A 243 4.22 -11.08 5.35
CA MET A 243 4.52 -9.63 5.31
C MET A 243 6.00 -9.37 5.03
N ILE A 244 6.90 -10.11 5.67
CA ILE A 244 8.35 -10.02 5.42
C ILE A 244 8.65 -10.39 3.97
N ALA A 245 8.09 -11.51 3.47
CA ALA A 245 8.27 -11.92 2.10
C ALA A 245 7.73 -10.89 1.10
N ALA A 246 6.56 -10.32 1.36
CA ALA A 246 5.97 -9.25 0.55
C ALA A 246 6.82 -7.98 0.56
N ALA A 247 7.37 -7.58 1.72
CA ALA A 247 8.26 -6.43 1.84
C ALA A 247 9.56 -6.63 1.06
N ILE A 248 10.16 -7.83 1.13
CA ILE A 248 11.36 -8.18 0.36
C ILE A 248 11.05 -8.15 -1.14
N LEU A 249 9.92 -8.73 -1.56
CA LEU A 249 9.50 -8.73 -2.97
C LEU A 249 9.28 -7.30 -3.48
N LEU A 250 8.63 -6.46 -2.68
CA LEU A 250 8.42 -5.04 -3.00
C LEU A 250 9.76 -4.29 -3.12
N ALA A 251 10.67 -4.52 -2.19
CA ALA A 251 12.01 -3.92 -2.23
C ALA A 251 12.78 -4.34 -3.49
N LEU A 252 12.73 -5.62 -3.86
CA LEU A 252 13.35 -6.13 -5.08
C LEU A 252 12.68 -5.58 -6.34
N ALA A 253 11.36 -5.47 -6.35
CA ALA A 253 10.60 -4.87 -7.45
C ALA A 253 10.96 -3.39 -7.61
N LEU A 254 10.99 -2.63 -6.52
CA LEU A 254 11.41 -1.23 -6.52
C LEU A 254 12.86 -1.09 -6.98
N TRP A 255 13.76 -1.93 -6.49
CA TRP A 255 15.16 -1.93 -6.93
C TRP A 255 15.31 -2.19 -8.43
N ARG A 256 14.44 -3.03 -9.01
CA ARG A 256 14.42 -3.33 -10.43
C ARG A 256 13.82 -2.19 -11.28
N ILE A 257 12.78 -1.52 -10.77
CA ILE A 257 12.00 -0.49 -11.48
C ILE A 257 12.66 0.88 -11.35
N LEU A 258 13.26 1.19 -10.18
CA LEU A 258 13.94 2.45 -9.96
C LEU A 258 15.07 2.60 -10.99
N PRO A 259 15.06 3.68 -11.80
CA PRO A 259 16.14 3.95 -12.72
C PRO A 259 17.43 4.11 -11.90
N ARG A 260 18.40 3.25 -12.17
CA ARG A 260 19.75 3.46 -11.64
C ARG A 260 20.21 4.78 -12.20
N PHE A 261 20.52 5.73 -11.33
CA PHE A 261 21.19 6.95 -11.75
C PHE A 261 22.47 6.50 -12.46
N GLY A 262 22.43 6.55 -13.81
CA GLY A 262 23.62 6.34 -14.62
C GLY A 262 24.65 7.41 -14.27
N PRO A 263 25.92 7.24 -14.69
CA PRO A 263 26.90 8.29 -14.54
C PRO A 263 26.30 9.58 -15.13
N ILE A 264 26.46 10.70 -14.42
CA ILE A 264 26.04 12.01 -14.89
C ILE A 264 26.81 12.26 -16.19
N LEU A 265 26.16 12.01 -17.32
CA LEU A 265 26.73 12.36 -18.61
C LEU A 265 26.90 13.89 -18.60
N PRO A 266 28.11 14.39 -18.89
CA PRO A 266 28.30 15.82 -19.01
C PRO A 266 27.26 16.36 -20.01
N SER A 267 26.68 17.51 -19.67
CA SER A 267 25.67 18.18 -20.52
C SER A 267 26.14 18.20 -21.97
N PRO A 268 25.32 17.78 -22.93
CA PRO A 268 25.71 17.85 -24.34
C PRO A 268 26.07 19.29 -24.67
N GLU A 269 27.22 19.47 -25.31
CA GLU A 269 27.66 20.78 -25.77
C GLU A 269 26.57 21.47 -26.60
N PRO A 270 26.41 22.81 -26.48
CA PRO A 270 25.27 23.51 -27.04
C PRO A 270 25.13 23.25 -28.56
N ALA A 271 23.94 23.09 -29.01
CA ALA A 271 23.50 22.67 -30.36
C ALA A 271 24.20 23.39 -31.55
N ARG A 272 24.85 24.53 -31.33
CA ARG A 272 25.62 25.25 -32.34
C ARG A 272 26.81 24.46 -32.90
N ARG A 273 27.50 23.67 -32.11
CA ARG A 273 28.64 22.87 -32.60
C ARG A 273 28.17 21.68 -33.45
N GLN A 274 27.09 21.08 -33.08
CA GLN A 274 26.48 19.96 -33.84
C GLN A 274 26.01 20.42 -35.22
N LEU A 275 25.45 21.63 -35.33
CA LEU A 275 24.99 22.18 -36.59
C LEU A 275 26.17 22.44 -37.56
N LEU A 276 27.26 23.03 -37.07
CA LEU A 276 28.46 23.27 -37.88
C LEU A 276 29.12 21.98 -38.35
N GLU A 277 29.18 20.98 -37.50
CA GLU A 277 29.73 19.67 -37.87
C GLU A 277 28.85 18.97 -38.91
N HIS A 278 27.53 19.05 -38.75
CA HIS A 278 26.57 18.51 -39.71
C HIS A 278 26.69 19.22 -41.07
N LEU A 279 26.76 20.53 -41.06
CA LEU A 279 26.94 21.31 -42.30
C LEU A 279 28.28 21.00 -42.99
N ARG A 280 29.37 20.85 -42.24
CA ARG A 280 30.66 20.44 -42.76
C ARG A 280 30.65 19.03 -43.36
N ALA A 281 29.96 18.12 -42.70
CA ALA A 281 29.81 16.74 -43.17
C ALA A 281 28.98 16.70 -44.47
N ALA A 282 27.86 17.42 -44.50
CA ALA A 282 27.02 17.50 -45.67
C ALA A 282 27.72 18.18 -46.87
N GLY A 283 28.50 19.24 -46.59
CA GLY A 283 29.30 19.89 -47.62
C GLY A 283 30.41 18.98 -48.19
N ARG A 284 31.09 18.26 -47.34
CA ARG A 284 32.11 17.25 -47.78
C ARG A 284 31.49 16.12 -48.58
N PHE A 285 30.33 15.64 -48.19
CA PHE A 285 29.61 14.59 -48.88
C PHE A 285 29.19 15.03 -50.29
N ARG A 286 28.60 16.22 -50.44
CA ARG A 286 28.24 16.76 -51.77
C ARG A 286 29.45 17.00 -52.67
N TRP A 287 30.54 17.50 -52.09
CA TRP A 287 31.81 17.67 -52.80
C TRP A 287 32.36 16.34 -53.34
N SER A 288 32.38 15.29 -52.53
CA SER A 288 32.87 13.98 -52.93
C SER A 288 32.00 13.29 -54.00
N ARG A 289 30.73 13.65 -54.10
CA ARG A 289 29.78 13.18 -55.13
C ARG A 289 29.85 13.97 -56.41
N GLY A 290 30.71 14.97 -56.52
CA GLY A 290 30.85 15.79 -57.72
C GLY A 290 29.80 16.87 -57.88
N ALA A 291 28.90 17.07 -56.92
CA ALA A 291 27.83 18.08 -56.93
C ALA A 291 28.38 19.47 -56.55
N ARG A 292 29.41 19.93 -57.28
CA ARG A 292 30.17 21.15 -56.96
C ARG A 292 29.36 22.41 -57.25
N GLU A 293 28.62 22.38 -58.34
CA GLU A 293 27.77 23.48 -58.75
C GLU A 293 26.59 23.71 -57.78
N GLU A 294 26.00 22.63 -57.29
CA GLU A 294 24.89 22.68 -56.34
C GLU A 294 25.27 23.36 -55.01
N LEU A 295 26.55 23.30 -54.60
CA LEU A 295 27.02 24.00 -53.41
C LEU A 295 26.97 25.52 -53.51
N LEU A 296 27.05 26.05 -54.73
CA LEU A 296 27.00 27.48 -54.97
C LEU A 296 25.60 27.99 -55.39
N THR A 297 24.74 27.09 -55.89
CA THR A 297 23.41 27.43 -56.42
C THR A 297 22.58 28.22 -55.41
N ALA A 298 22.46 27.71 -54.18
CA ALA A 298 21.69 28.37 -53.11
C ALA A 298 22.24 29.78 -52.77
N ALA A 299 23.57 29.92 -52.72
CA ALA A 299 24.21 31.21 -52.42
C ALA A 299 24.03 32.21 -53.59
N ARG A 300 24.10 31.73 -54.80
CA ARG A 300 23.85 32.56 -56.00
C ARG A 300 22.41 33.02 -56.10
N GLU A 301 21.45 32.11 -55.92
CA GLU A 301 20.02 32.44 -55.89
C GLU A 301 19.70 33.43 -54.76
N GLN A 302 20.30 33.27 -53.59
CA GLN A 302 20.12 34.23 -52.51
C GLN A 302 20.64 35.60 -52.84
N LEU A 303 21.81 35.68 -53.50
CA LEU A 303 22.39 36.94 -53.94
C LEU A 303 21.53 37.57 -55.04
N GLU A 304 21.04 36.82 -56.03
CA GLU A 304 20.14 37.32 -57.08
C GLU A 304 18.83 37.88 -56.48
N ARG A 305 18.22 37.18 -55.55
CA ARG A 305 17.05 37.72 -54.83
C ARG A 305 17.37 39.02 -54.10
N HIS A 306 18.57 39.09 -53.51
CA HIS A 306 19.00 40.29 -52.80
C HIS A 306 19.23 41.49 -53.80
N ILE A 307 19.83 41.24 -54.98
CA ILE A 307 20.00 42.22 -56.05
C ILE A 307 18.63 42.71 -56.51
N ALA A 308 17.68 41.78 -56.75
CA ALA A 308 16.33 42.17 -57.22
C ALA A 308 15.62 43.06 -56.18
N PHE A 309 15.89 42.85 -54.87
CA PHE A 309 15.30 43.66 -53.82
C PHE A 309 16.03 44.96 -53.53
N ALA A 310 17.36 44.97 -53.55
CA ALA A 310 18.18 46.14 -53.20
C ALA A 310 18.45 47.09 -54.38
N ALA A 311 18.52 46.54 -55.59
CA ALA A 311 18.79 47.30 -56.83
C ALA A 311 17.91 46.81 -58.00
N PRO A 312 16.59 47.03 -57.97
CA PRO A 312 15.65 46.50 -59.00
C PRO A 312 16.04 46.84 -60.43
N ARG A 313 16.66 47.99 -60.63
CA ARG A 313 17.16 48.42 -61.98
C ARG A 313 18.20 47.47 -62.54
N LEU A 314 19.03 46.87 -61.72
CA LEU A 314 20.06 45.91 -62.13
C LEU A 314 19.49 44.53 -62.42
N ALA A 315 18.40 44.18 -61.82
CA ALA A 315 17.77 42.85 -61.98
C ALA A 315 17.26 42.60 -63.38
N HIS A 316 16.87 43.68 -64.12
CA HIS A 316 16.34 43.60 -65.47
C HIS A 316 17.39 43.71 -66.56
N LEU A 317 18.66 43.93 -66.17
CA LEU A 317 19.74 44.01 -67.14
C LEU A 317 20.21 42.62 -67.59
N PRO A 318 20.69 42.47 -68.84
CA PRO A 318 21.32 41.25 -69.26
C PRO A 318 22.57 40.96 -68.40
N PRO A 319 22.94 39.71 -68.19
CA PRO A 319 23.99 39.31 -67.23
C PRO A 319 25.32 40.08 -67.39
N SER A 320 25.80 40.26 -68.63
CA SER A 320 27.05 40.96 -68.89
C SER A 320 27.03 42.42 -68.43
N ARG A 321 25.94 43.13 -68.66
CA ARG A 321 25.77 44.54 -68.21
C ARG A 321 25.51 44.64 -66.72
N ARG A 322 24.82 43.64 -66.16
CA ARG A 322 24.56 43.55 -64.72
C ARG A 322 25.85 43.41 -63.90
N TYR A 323 26.77 42.62 -64.42
CA TYR A 323 28.05 42.40 -63.73
C TYR A 323 28.97 43.60 -63.76
N SER A 324 29.00 44.34 -64.94
CA SER A 324 29.77 45.59 -65.07
C SER A 324 29.21 46.70 -64.19
N GLU A 325 27.88 46.81 -64.08
CA GLU A 325 27.24 47.80 -63.21
C GLU A 325 27.41 47.51 -61.72
N LEU A 326 27.32 46.22 -61.35
CA LEU A 326 27.61 45.79 -59.98
C LEU A 326 29.06 46.09 -59.63
N SER A 327 29.99 45.81 -60.53
CA SER A 327 31.39 46.13 -60.40
C SER A 327 31.64 47.63 -60.16
N ALA A 328 31.04 48.48 -60.96
CA ALA A 328 31.11 49.91 -60.82
C ALA A 328 30.54 50.49 -59.56
N GLN A 329 29.36 49.95 -59.10
CA GLN A 329 28.71 50.38 -57.86
C GLN A 329 29.42 49.96 -56.59
N LEU A 330 30.05 48.76 -56.59
CA LEU A 330 30.66 48.19 -55.42
C LEU A 330 32.20 48.41 -55.37
N GLY A 331 32.81 48.91 -56.46
CA GLY A 331 34.24 49.05 -56.54
C GLY A 331 35.01 47.74 -56.57
N ILE A 332 34.38 46.70 -57.14
CA ILE A 332 34.90 45.34 -57.19
C ILE A 332 35.25 45.00 -58.64
N ASP A 333 36.32 44.26 -58.90
CA ASP A 333 36.71 43.88 -60.23
C ASP A 333 35.60 43.14 -61.01
N SER A 334 35.34 43.46 -62.23
CA SER A 334 34.29 42.88 -63.06
C SER A 334 34.50 41.42 -63.40
N GLU A 335 35.73 40.96 -63.52
CA GLU A 335 36.06 39.50 -63.62
C GLU A 335 35.75 38.74 -62.38
N MET A 336 35.96 39.35 -61.22
CA MET A 336 35.62 38.74 -59.94
C MET A 336 34.10 38.58 -59.78
N VAL A 337 33.32 39.57 -60.15
CA VAL A 337 31.85 39.53 -60.15
C VAL A 337 31.34 38.47 -61.14
N ALA A 338 31.84 38.45 -62.37
CA ALA A 338 31.45 37.48 -63.38
C ALA A 338 31.80 36.05 -62.92
N GLY A 339 33.02 35.85 -62.37
CA GLY A 339 33.47 34.57 -61.81
C GLY A 339 32.64 34.06 -60.65
N ALA A 340 32.18 34.96 -59.77
CA ALA A 340 31.32 34.58 -58.66
C ALA A 340 29.96 33.96 -59.10
N PHE A 341 29.39 34.44 -60.19
CA PHE A 341 28.13 33.93 -60.70
C PHE A 341 28.26 32.75 -61.69
N GLN A 342 29.38 32.67 -62.46
CA GLN A 342 29.48 31.71 -63.57
C GLN A 342 30.50 30.58 -63.32
N ALA A 343 31.51 30.79 -62.47
CA ALA A 343 32.58 29.81 -62.34
C ALA A 343 32.13 28.56 -61.61
N VAL A 344 32.51 27.38 -62.13
CA VAL A 344 32.34 26.09 -61.48
C VAL A 344 33.67 25.73 -60.79
N PRO A 345 33.68 25.54 -59.45
CA PRO A 345 34.92 25.31 -58.70
C PRO A 345 35.54 23.94 -59.02
N ARG A 346 36.80 23.94 -59.40
CA ARG A 346 37.58 22.73 -59.70
C ARG A 346 38.24 22.11 -58.45
N ASN A 347 38.53 22.99 -57.51
CA ASN A 347 39.17 22.61 -56.23
C ASN A 347 38.58 23.40 -55.05
N VAL A 348 38.90 22.99 -53.81
CA VAL A 348 38.38 23.61 -52.60
C VAL A 348 38.81 25.07 -52.47
N ARG A 349 39.99 25.45 -52.94
CA ARG A 349 40.48 26.85 -52.91
C ARG A 349 39.62 27.74 -53.78
N GLU A 350 39.27 27.29 -54.99
CA GLU A 350 38.35 28.01 -55.87
C GLU A 350 36.94 28.14 -55.27
N LEU A 351 36.41 27.07 -54.63
CA LEU A 351 35.13 27.14 -53.93
C LEU A 351 35.14 28.22 -52.84
N VAL A 352 36.19 28.24 -52.01
CA VAL A 352 36.36 29.26 -50.97
C VAL A 352 36.47 30.67 -51.58
N HIS A 353 37.23 30.80 -52.66
CA HIS A 353 37.33 32.09 -53.35
C HIS A 353 36.00 32.60 -53.93
N ILE A 354 35.25 31.73 -54.60
CA ILE A 354 33.95 32.07 -55.15
C ILE A 354 32.97 32.42 -54.02
N THR A 355 32.93 31.66 -52.95
CA THR A 355 32.06 31.95 -51.80
C THR A 355 32.43 33.27 -51.11
N ALA A 356 33.71 33.58 -50.98
CA ALA A 356 34.16 34.85 -50.44
C ALA A 356 33.76 36.03 -51.36
N SER A 357 33.86 35.87 -52.67
CA SER A 357 33.42 36.88 -53.65
C SER A 357 31.92 37.12 -53.58
N LEU A 358 31.09 36.05 -53.50
CA LEU A 358 29.65 36.18 -53.30
C LEU A 358 29.32 36.87 -51.96
N ALA A 359 30.04 36.59 -50.90
CA ALA A 359 29.83 37.22 -49.58
C ALA A 359 30.22 38.72 -49.62
N SER A 360 31.30 39.10 -50.32
CA SER A 360 31.72 40.49 -50.45
C SER A 360 30.74 41.33 -51.27
N ILE A 361 30.20 40.76 -52.36
CA ILE A 361 29.14 41.39 -53.14
C ILE A 361 27.89 41.62 -52.32
N HIS A 362 27.49 40.62 -51.56
CA HIS A 362 26.33 40.70 -50.66
C HIS A 362 26.50 41.76 -49.56
N ALA A 363 27.67 41.83 -48.93
CA ALA A 363 28.02 42.84 -47.93
C ALA A 363 28.03 44.28 -48.53
N GLY A 364 28.61 44.42 -49.72
CA GLY A 364 28.66 45.69 -50.42
C GLY A 364 27.26 46.26 -50.74
N LEU A 365 26.34 45.41 -51.23
CA LEU A 365 24.95 45.77 -51.48
C LEU A 365 24.20 46.17 -50.18
N ARG A 366 24.45 45.52 -49.05
CA ARG A 366 23.88 45.97 -47.80
C ARG A 366 24.41 47.31 -47.31
N GLY A 367 25.70 47.56 -47.46
CA GLY A 367 26.32 48.82 -47.09
C GLY A 367 25.86 50.01 -47.97
N ALA A 368 25.68 49.80 -49.29
CA ALA A 368 25.14 50.81 -50.21
C ALA A 368 23.72 51.19 -49.82
N ARG A 369 22.88 50.27 -49.43
CA ARG A 369 21.50 50.52 -48.98
C ARG A 369 21.43 51.32 -47.66
N GLN A 370 22.36 51.08 -46.74
CA GLN A 370 22.40 51.88 -45.51
C GLN A 370 22.79 53.31 -45.72
N ARG A 371 23.64 53.61 -46.74
CA ARG A 371 24.06 54.95 -47.09
C ARG A 371 22.98 55.74 -47.91
N SER A 372 22.10 55.05 -48.60
CA SER A 372 20.99 55.67 -49.37
C SER A 372 19.70 55.86 -48.51
N ARG A 373 19.66 55.47 -47.23
CA ARG A 373 18.52 55.69 -46.35
C ARG A 373 18.60 57.10 -45.77
N PRO A 374 17.70 58.05 -46.08
CA PRO A 374 17.77 59.42 -45.53
C PRO A 374 17.65 59.33 -44.02
N GLN A 375 18.57 59.99 -43.29
CA GLN A 375 18.46 60.20 -41.87
C GLN A 375 17.14 60.90 -41.55
N ARG A 376 16.16 60.13 -41.04
CA ARG A 376 14.94 60.76 -40.47
C ARG A 376 15.42 61.52 -39.22
N LYS A 377 15.52 62.87 -39.40
CA LYS A 377 15.73 63.79 -38.26
C LYS A 377 14.71 63.47 -37.16
N ARG A 378 15.18 63.10 -35.99
CA ARG A 378 14.35 63.15 -34.78
C ARG A 378 14.12 64.65 -34.50
N THR A 379 12.92 65.08 -34.64
CA THR A 379 12.36 66.25 -33.94
C THR A 379 11.57 65.76 -32.77
#